data_4f538a4d35d5c55cdc81e6e788961995
#
_entry.id   4f538a4d35d5c55cdc81e6e788961995
#
_cell.length_a   1.000
_cell.length_b   1.000
_cell.length_c   1.000
_cell.angle_alpha   90.00
_cell.angle_beta   90.00
_cell.angle_gamma   90.00
#
_symmetry.space_group_name_H-M   'P 1'
#
loop_
_entity.id
_entity.type
_entity.pdbx_description
1 polymer ?
#
loop_
_entity_poly.entity_id
_entity_poly.type
_entity_poly.pdbx_seq_one_letter_code
_entity_poly.pdbx_strand_id
1 'polypeptide(L)' 'MRYIIDRFEGDTAVLEDENKEFLNVPKSILPENSNESDCLVFEEGKYIIDEVTTKELKEEISDLMDELFN' A
#
# COMPACT_ATOMS: atom_id res chain seq x y z
N MET A 1 6.53 5.16 -9.86
CA MET A 1 7.24 4.64 -8.68
C MET A 1 6.24 4.08 -7.70
N ARG A 2 6.55 2.96 -7.10
CA ARG A 2 5.66 2.28 -6.17
C ARG A 2 6.07 2.52 -4.74
N TYR A 3 5.06 2.61 -3.88
CA TYR A 3 5.25 2.78 -2.44
C TYR A 3 4.31 1.84 -1.71
N ILE A 4 4.71 1.45 -0.51
CA ILE A 4 3.85 0.67 0.38
C ILE A 4 3.65 1.50 1.64
N ILE A 5 2.42 1.59 2.10
CA ILE A 5 2.13 2.32 3.34
C ILE A 5 2.60 1.48 4.51
N ASP A 6 3.63 1.95 5.20
CA ASP A 6 4.15 1.25 6.37
C ASP A 6 3.23 1.45 7.57
N ARG A 7 2.88 2.70 7.84
CA ARG A 7 2.02 3.06 8.96
C ARG A 7 1.53 4.49 8.83
N PHE A 8 0.60 4.85 9.68
CA PHE A 8 0.16 6.23 9.84
C PHE A 8 0.60 6.74 11.20
N GLU A 9 1.08 7.96 11.24
CA GLU A 9 1.44 8.66 12.46
C GLU A 9 0.70 10.00 12.49
N GLY A 10 -0.42 10.05 13.20
CA GLY A 10 -1.27 11.22 13.20
C GLY A 10 -1.79 11.52 11.81
N ASP A 11 -1.53 12.70 11.28
CA ASP A 11 -1.94 13.11 9.95
C ASP A 11 -0.89 12.79 8.88
N THR A 12 0.14 12.05 9.24
CA THR A 12 1.24 11.71 8.34
C THR A 12 1.20 10.24 8.00
N ALA A 13 1.43 9.93 6.73
CA ALA A 13 1.59 8.57 6.27
C ALA A 13 3.07 8.29 6.04
N VAL A 14 3.55 7.18 6.55
CA VAL A 14 4.93 6.74 6.34
C VAL A 14 4.92 5.71 5.22
N LEU A 15 5.55 6.04 4.12
CA LEU A 15 5.62 5.19 2.95
C LEU A 15 7.01 4.60 2.81
N GLU A 16 7.09 3.39 2.30
CA GLU A 16 8.36 2.74 1.98
C GLU A 16 8.44 2.58 0.46
N ASP A 17 9.54 3.04 -0.12
CA ASP A 17 9.71 2.94 -1.57
C ASP A 17 10.40 1.62 -1.98
N GLU A 18 10.66 1.47 -3.27
CA GLU A 18 11.26 0.26 -3.81
C GLU A 18 12.69 0.02 -3.32
N ASN A 19 13.35 1.06 -2.85
CA ASN A 19 14.69 0.98 -2.30
C ASN A 19 14.70 0.81 -0.78
N LYS A 20 13.53 0.60 -0.19
CA LYS A 20 13.34 0.47 1.26
C LYS A 20 13.66 1.76 2.02
N GLU A 21 13.53 2.89 1.36
CA GLU A 21 13.65 4.19 1.99
C GLU A 21 12.29 4.67 2.41
N PHE A 22 12.21 5.39 3.52
CA PHE A 22 10.96 5.88 4.05
C PHE A 22 10.70 7.32 3.61
N LEU A 23 9.44 7.60 3.32
CA LEU A 23 8.99 8.93 2.91
C LEU A 23 7.77 9.29 3.74
N ASN A 24 7.80 10.45 4.38
CA ASN A 24 6.66 10.95 5.14
C ASN A 24 5.87 11.91 4.27
N VAL A 25 4.58 11.64 4.10
CA VAL A 25 3.68 12.49 3.31
C VAL A 25 2.43 12.79 4.12
N PRO A 26 1.79 13.94 3.85
CA PRO A 26 0.51 14.22 4.49
C PRO A 26 -0.53 13.17 4.11
N LYS A 27 -1.27 12.68 5.08
CA LYS A 27 -2.31 11.70 4.84
C LYS A 27 -3.37 12.22 3.87
N SER A 28 -3.58 13.53 3.86
CA SER A 28 -4.60 14.16 3.01
C SER A 28 -4.32 14.05 1.52
N ILE A 29 -3.08 13.80 1.10
CA ILE A 29 -2.76 13.66 -0.32
C ILE A 29 -2.91 12.22 -0.82
N LEU A 30 -3.22 11.29 0.07
CA LEU A 30 -3.46 9.89 -0.29
C LEU A 30 -4.94 9.66 -0.56
N PRO A 31 -5.28 8.59 -1.30
CA PRO A 31 -6.69 8.22 -1.47
C PRO A 31 -7.37 7.99 -0.12
N GLU A 32 -8.64 8.34 -0.02
CA GLU A 32 -9.38 8.27 1.25
C GLU A 32 -9.40 6.89 1.91
N ASN A 33 -9.44 5.85 1.11
CA ASN A 33 -9.52 4.49 1.62
C ASN A 33 -8.17 3.81 1.69
N SER A 34 -7.10 4.59 1.85
CA SER A 34 -5.75 4.04 2.03
C SER A 34 -5.59 3.46 3.44
N ASN A 35 -5.01 2.27 3.51
CA ASN A 35 -4.76 1.58 4.78
C ASN A 35 -3.32 1.12 4.86
N GLU A 36 -2.89 0.73 6.05
CA GLU A 36 -1.57 0.14 6.21
C GLU A 36 -1.42 -1.08 5.30
N SER A 37 -0.24 -1.24 4.74
CA SER A 37 0.12 -2.29 3.80
C SER A 37 -0.44 -2.13 2.40
N ASP A 38 -1.18 -1.06 2.13
CA ASP A 38 -1.64 -0.80 0.77
C ASP A 38 -0.47 -0.39 -0.12
N CYS A 39 -0.51 -0.84 -1.35
CA CYS A 39 0.48 -0.46 -2.35
C CYS A 39 -0.02 0.75 -3.13
N LEU A 40 0.83 1.76 -3.24
CA LEU A 40 0.51 2.99 -3.95
C LEU A 40 1.41 3.14 -5.17
N VAL A 41 0.87 3.73 -6.22
CA VAL A 41 1.64 4.13 -7.39
C VAL A 41 1.56 5.64 -7.51
N PHE A 42 2.69 6.28 -7.73
CA PHE A 42 2.74 7.72 -7.95
C PHE A 42 2.75 8.00 -9.43
N GLU A 43 1.66 8.56 -9.94
CA GLU A 43 1.51 8.90 -11.36
C GLU A 43 0.87 10.27 -11.50
N GLU A 44 1.39 11.06 -12.43
CA GLU A 44 0.85 12.37 -12.75
C GLU A 44 0.66 13.29 -11.53
N GLY A 45 1.60 13.22 -10.60
CA GLY A 45 1.56 14.04 -9.39
C GLY A 45 0.58 13.55 -8.33
N LYS A 46 0.05 12.35 -8.48
CA LYS A 46 -0.93 11.79 -7.54
C LYS A 46 -0.54 10.40 -7.09
N TYR A 47 -0.95 10.06 -5.87
CA TYR A 47 -0.84 8.70 -5.35
C TYR A 47 -2.14 7.96 -5.65
N ILE A 48 -2.02 6.78 -6.22
CA ILE A 48 -3.15 5.94 -6.60
C ILE A 48 -2.95 4.58 -5.96
N ILE A 49 -4.00 4.00 -5.39
CA ILE A 49 -3.92 2.66 -4.83
C ILE A 49 -3.81 1.66 -5.97
N ASP A 50 -2.77 0.83 -5.93
CA ASP A 50 -2.64 -0.28 -6.85
C ASP A 50 -3.43 -1.45 -6.29
N GLU A 51 -4.69 -1.52 -6.63
CA GLU A 51 -5.60 -2.52 -6.08
C GLU A 51 -5.17 -3.95 -6.40
N VAL A 52 -4.59 -4.17 -7.55
CA VAL A 52 -4.14 -5.52 -7.95
C VAL A 52 -3.01 -5.99 -7.05
N THR A 53 -1.96 -5.17 -6.91
CA THR A 53 -0.83 -5.54 -6.06
C THR A 53 -1.24 -5.62 -4.60
N THR A 54 -2.04 -4.66 -4.14
CA THR A 54 -2.53 -4.66 -2.77
C THR A 54 -3.33 -5.93 -2.49
N LYS A 55 -4.20 -6.29 -3.40
CA LYS A 55 -5.03 -7.48 -3.26
C LYS A 55 -4.17 -8.75 -3.21
N GLU A 56 -3.18 -8.84 -4.08
CA GLU A 56 -2.28 -9.98 -4.09
C GLU A 56 -1.53 -10.12 -2.77
N LEU A 57 -1.03 -9.01 -2.23
CA LEU A 57 -0.32 -9.04 -0.96
C LEU A 57 -1.22 -9.45 0.21
N LYS A 58 -2.46 -9.01 0.20
CA LYS A 58 -3.39 -9.32 1.29
C LYS A 58 -4.01 -10.70 1.18
N GLU A 59 -4.16 -11.22 -0.03
CA GLU A 59 -4.81 -12.51 -0.28
C GLU A 59 -3.85 -13.68 -0.42
N GLU A 60 -2.56 -13.45 -0.40
CA GLU A 60 -1.56 -14.49 -0.57
C GLU A 60 -1.78 -15.67 0.38
N ILE A 61 -2.02 -15.38 1.64
CA ILE A 61 -2.26 -16.42 2.64
C ILE A 61 -3.60 -17.11 2.40
N SER A 62 -4.60 -16.34 2.01
CA SER A 62 -5.93 -16.90 1.74
C SER A 62 -5.90 -17.87 0.56
N ASP A 63 -5.16 -17.52 -0.49
CA ASP A 63 -5.04 -18.38 -1.65
C ASP A 63 -4.39 -19.72 -1.30
N LEU A 64 -3.37 -19.68 -0.45
CA LEU A 64 -2.71 -20.88 0.01
C LEU A 64 -3.67 -21.75 0.82
N MET A 65 -4.50 -21.15 1.63
CA MET A 65 -5.49 -21.88 2.41
C MET A 65 -6.56 -22.49 1.52
N ASP A 66 -6.98 -21.77 0.49
CA ASP A 66 -7.95 -22.30 -0.46
C ASP A 66 -7.42 -23.52 -1.19
N GLU A 67 -6.15 -23.51 -1.57
CA GLU A 67 -5.53 -24.65 -2.21
C GLU A 67 -5.48 -25.87 -1.29
N LEU A 68 -5.29 -25.63 0.01
CA LEU A 68 -5.25 -26.73 0.97
C LEU A 68 -6.62 -27.37 1.19
N PHE A 69 -7.68 -26.60 1.02
CA PHE A 69 -9.04 -27.09 1.24
C PHE A 69 -9.73 -27.56 -0.03
N ASN A 70 -9.16 -27.28 -1.16
CA ASN A 70 -9.65 -27.75 -2.44
C ASN A 70 -8.79 -28.87 -2.99
#